data_95ac6b78437d1fa63da803605dc5e58d
#
_entry.id   95ac6b78437d1fa63da803605dc5e58d
#
_cell.length_a   1.000
_cell.length_b   1.000
_cell.length_c   1.000
_cell.angle_alpha   90.00
_cell.angle_beta   90.00
_cell.angle_gamma   90.00
#
_symmetry.space_group_name_H-M   'P 1'
#
loop_
_entity.id
_entity.type
_entity.pdbx_description
1 polymer ?
#
loop_
_entity_poly.entity_id
_entity_poly.type
_entity_poly.pdbx_seq_one_letter_code
_entity_poly.pdbx_strand_id
1 'polypeptide(L)'
;MKCNLKHCGTIVGLVLLLVLYCEYLIYYVVLWQCQWPELALDRDHQDKVNAFFVSDPHLLGSRLGHWFDKLRREWQMHRGFVSAKQIFGPEVVFFLGDLFDEGKWSPPEEFSSTVERFHSLFPFEPKIILVGNHDIGFHYSVTGYKRKRFYTAFGIDDTSGVRRFSIKNVHFILVDSLAMHGDQCYFCAPAMKKVKVVSKQLHCMKYKSDQCDKLTYPDAEYSRPILLQHFPLFRKNDEECHDDPDVLTDPKERSKPFEPKFDCLSQDSTEYLLETIRPRLVLSGHTHHGCRILHTLKDGAKVPEWSVASFSWRNRNNPVIILGTFTQDEFVLSKCFLPHESTVLNIYIGGITLITVYAIITRRKFRRRF
;
A
#
# COMPACT_ATOMS: atom_id res chain seq x y z
N MET A 1 -14.56 50.71 11.11
CA MET A 1 -13.40 50.08 11.79
C MET A 1 -12.26 49.98 10.79
N LYS A 2 -11.31 50.96 10.83
CA LYS A 2 -10.16 50.96 9.88
C LYS A 2 -9.11 49.96 10.36
N CYS A 3 -8.98 48.81 9.68
CA CYS A 3 -7.86 47.92 9.90
C CYS A 3 -6.61 48.56 9.25
N ASN A 4 -5.47 48.55 9.95
CA ASN A 4 -4.23 48.98 9.33
C ASN A 4 -3.85 47.94 8.26
N LEU A 5 -3.82 48.37 6.99
CA LEU A 5 -3.60 47.48 5.83
C LEU A 5 -2.33 46.62 6.00
N LYS A 6 -1.27 47.16 6.61
CA LYS A 6 -0.03 46.44 6.91
C LYS A 6 -0.25 45.25 7.87
N HIS A 7 -1.05 45.44 8.93
CA HIS A 7 -1.34 44.34 9.89
C HIS A 7 -2.24 43.27 9.29
N CYS A 8 -3.26 43.68 8.51
CA CYS A 8 -4.08 42.71 7.80
C CYS A 8 -3.23 41.89 6.81
N GLY A 9 -2.34 42.52 6.07
CA GLY A 9 -1.41 41.84 5.16
C GLY A 9 -0.49 40.84 5.88
N THR A 10 0.05 41.24 7.05
CA THR A 10 0.88 40.32 7.87
C THR A 10 0.09 39.09 8.34
N ILE A 11 -1.14 39.28 8.83
CA ILE A 11 -1.97 38.15 9.30
C ILE A 11 -2.30 37.21 8.15
N VAL A 12 -2.70 37.73 7.00
CA VAL A 12 -2.96 36.95 5.80
C VAL A 12 -1.71 36.17 5.36
N GLY A 13 -0.54 36.83 5.35
CA GLY A 13 0.73 36.19 5.03
C GLY A 13 1.06 35.02 5.97
N LEU A 14 0.86 35.20 7.30
CA LEU A 14 1.09 34.14 8.28
C LEU A 14 0.12 32.96 8.10
N VAL A 15 -1.15 33.22 7.80
CA VAL A 15 -2.13 32.16 7.50
C VAL A 15 -1.73 31.38 6.24
N LEU A 16 -1.35 32.10 5.18
CA LEU A 16 -0.90 31.45 3.94
C LEU A 16 0.36 30.60 4.15
N LEU A 17 1.32 31.08 4.95
CA LEU A 17 2.52 30.32 5.28
C LEU A 17 2.18 29.06 6.10
N LEU A 18 1.27 29.17 7.07
CA LEU A 18 0.80 28.02 7.84
C LEU A 18 0.15 26.96 6.95
N VAL A 19 -0.74 27.37 6.06
CA VAL A 19 -1.40 26.47 5.09
C VAL A 19 -0.37 25.87 4.14
N LEU A 20 0.52 26.67 3.57
CA LEU A 20 1.57 26.18 2.67
C LEU A 20 2.46 25.13 3.36
N TYR A 21 2.82 25.35 4.61
CA TYR A 21 3.61 24.39 5.36
C TYR A 21 2.82 23.08 5.60
N CYS A 22 1.62 23.15 6.16
CA CYS A 22 0.82 22.00 6.55
C CYS A 22 0.34 21.16 5.35
N GLU A 23 0.02 21.82 4.21
CA GLU A 23 -0.57 21.16 3.05
C GLU A 23 0.45 20.73 1.99
N TYR A 24 1.67 21.30 2.02
CA TYR A 24 2.68 21.01 1.00
C TYR A 24 4.06 20.70 1.59
N LEU A 25 4.66 21.61 2.34
CA LEU A 25 6.08 21.50 2.70
C LEU A 25 6.35 20.37 3.68
N ILE A 26 5.42 20.09 4.60
CA ILE A 26 5.56 19.04 5.61
C ILE A 26 5.81 17.66 4.99
N TYR A 27 5.22 17.37 3.82
CA TYR A 27 5.44 16.11 3.13
C TYR A 27 6.89 15.96 2.68
N TYR A 28 7.48 17.01 2.13
CA TYR A 28 8.89 16.98 1.72
C TYR A 28 9.81 16.89 2.93
N VAL A 29 9.55 17.68 4.00
CA VAL A 29 10.35 17.66 5.24
C VAL A 29 10.38 16.27 5.87
N VAL A 30 9.25 15.57 5.89
CA VAL A 30 9.17 14.22 6.47
C VAL A 30 9.80 13.19 5.54
N LEU A 31 9.50 13.24 4.24
CA LEU A 31 10.01 12.28 3.27
C LEU A 31 11.53 12.39 3.04
N TRP A 32 12.15 13.57 3.24
CA TRP A 32 13.61 13.69 3.15
C TRP A 32 14.37 12.90 4.23
N GLN A 33 13.68 12.41 5.26
CA GLN A 33 14.28 11.52 6.26
C GLN A 33 14.35 10.06 5.78
N CYS A 34 13.70 9.74 4.67
CA CYS A 34 13.72 8.41 4.07
C CYS A 34 14.78 8.34 2.96
N GLN A 35 15.28 7.13 2.73
CA GLN A 35 16.23 6.83 1.65
C GLN A 35 15.89 5.46 1.03
N TRP A 36 16.25 5.27 -0.23
CA TRP A 36 16.24 3.93 -0.82
C TRP A 36 17.13 3.02 0.01
N PRO A 37 16.67 1.82 0.36
CA PRO A 37 17.52 0.88 1.05
C PRO A 37 18.64 0.39 0.13
N GLU A 38 19.88 0.32 0.68
CA GLU A 38 21.05 -0.11 -0.04
C GLU A 38 21.24 -1.63 0.05
N LEU A 39 21.62 -2.26 -1.05
CA LEU A 39 21.98 -3.69 -1.09
C LEU A 39 23.36 -3.91 -0.48
N ALA A 40 23.56 -5.06 0.16
CA ALA A 40 24.77 -5.34 0.92
C ALA A 40 26.05 -5.43 0.05
N LEU A 41 25.92 -5.73 -1.22
CA LEU A 41 27.04 -5.79 -2.16
C LEU A 41 27.07 -4.51 -3.00
N ASP A 42 28.10 -3.72 -2.82
CA ASP A 42 28.43 -2.50 -3.58
C ASP A 42 28.89 -2.89 -5.02
N ARG A 43 28.01 -3.56 -5.75
CA ARG A 43 28.16 -3.77 -7.19
C ARG A 43 27.36 -2.68 -7.87
N ASP A 44 27.93 -2.10 -8.90
CA ASP A 44 27.24 -1.18 -9.82
C ASP A 44 26.07 -1.94 -10.49
N HIS A 45 24.95 -2.05 -9.74
CA HIS A 45 23.79 -2.84 -10.15
C HIS A 45 22.95 -2.01 -11.13
N GLN A 46 23.36 -2.00 -12.40
CA GLN A 46 22.55 -1.46 -13.50
C GLN A 46 21.16 -2.13 -13.59
N ASP A 47 21.00 -3.33 -13.00
CA ASP A 47 19.79 -4.15 -13.05
C ASP A 47 18.93 -4.12 -11.77
N LYS A 48 19.17 -3.17 -10.86
CA LYS A 48 18.31 -3.00 -9.69
C LYS A 48 16.93 -2.48 -10.08
N VAL A 49 15.91 -2.90 -9.37
CA VAL A 49 14.52 -2.44 -9.45
C VAL A 49 14.15 -1.71 -8.17
N ASN A 50 13.76 -0.46 -8.30
CA ASN A 50 13.25 0.36 -7.21
C ASN A 50 11.72 0.40 -7.27
N ALA A 51 11.05 -0.17 -6.27
CA ALA A 51 9.61 -0.32 -6.24
C ALA A 51 8.98 0.32 -5.00
N PHE A 52 7.79 0.92 -5.17
CA PHE A 52 6.92 1.30 -4.06
C PHE A 52 5.88 0.22 -3.82
N PHE A 53 5.59 -0.02 -2.53
CA PHE A 53 4.43 -0.81 -2.12
C PHE A 53 3.53 0.06 -1.25
N VAL A 54 2.29 0.17 -1.69
CA VAL A 54 1.22 0.95 -1.08
C VAL A 54 0.07 0.01 -0.79
N SER A 55 -0.50 0.08 0.40
CA SER A 55 -1.62 -0.76 0.78
C SER A 55 -2.76 0.04 1.39
N ASP A 56 -3.97 -0.44 1.23
CA ASP A 56 -5.15 0.00 1.97
C ASP A 56 -5.39 1.52 1.92
N PRO A 57 -5.41 2.16 0.73
CA PRO A 57 -5.75 3.59 0.64
C PRO A 57 -7.19 3.89 1.03
N HIS A 58 -8.13 2.97 0.85
CA HIS A 58 -9.53 3.08 1.24
C HIS A 58 -10.18 4.39 0.82
N LEU A 59 -10.24 4.66 -0.49
CA LEU A 59 -10.95 5.82 -1.00
C LEU A 59 -12.41 5.77 -0.58
N LEU A 60 -12.84 6.82 0.14
CA LEU A 60 -14.20 6.90 0.67
C LEU A 60 -15.24 7.05 -0.44
N GLY A 61 -16.32 6.29 -0.36
CA GLY A 61 -17.49 6.39 -1.21
C GLY A 61 -18.49 7.44 -0.73
N SER A 62 -19.75 7.31 -1.17
CA SER A 62 -20.84 8.22 -0.82
C SER A 62 -21.52 7.87 0.49
N ARG A 63 -21.39 6.63 0.99
CA ARG A 63 -22.13 6.12 2.15
C ARG A 63 -21.44 6.42 3.49
N LEU A 64 -20.11 6.19 3.56
CA LEU A 64 -19.34 6.30 4.80
C LEU A 64 -18.50 7.57 4.86
N GLY A 65 -18.40 8.32 3.77
CA GLY A 65 -17.50 9.47 3.65
C GLY A 65 -18.25 10.81 3.70
N HIS A 66 -18.09 11.58 4.79
CA HIS A 66 -18.44 12.99 4.77
C HIS A 66 -17.54 13.74 3.78
N TRP A 67 -18.07 14.73 3.04
CA TRP A 67 -17.35 15.43 1.98
C TRP A 67 -16.00 16.02 2.44
N PHE A 68 -15.95 16.57 3.65
CA PHE A 68 -14.72 17.17 4.21
C PHE A 68 -13.68 16.09 4.58
N ASP A 69 -14.13 14.97 5.11
CA ASP A 69 -13.25 13.84 5.43
C ASP A 69 -12.65 13.24 4.16
N LYS A 70 -13.48 13.07 3.09
CA LYS A 70 -12.98 12.67 1.76
C LYS A 70 -11.91 13.63 1.26
N LEU A 71 -12.23 14.93 1.22
CA LEU A 71 -11.31 15.96 0.73
C LEU A 71 -9.96 15.90 1.47
N ARG A 72 -9.99 15.81 2.78
CA ARG A 72 -8.79 15.79 3.62
C ARG A 72 -7.95 14.55 3.41
N ARG A 73 -8.58 13.35 3.35
CA ARG A 73 -7.88 12.08 3.18
C ARG A 73 -7.32 11.94 1.76
N GLU A 74 -8.11 12.27 0.76
CA GLU A 74 -7.66 12.26 -0.63
C GLU A 74 -6.52 13.25 -0.87
N TRP A 75 -6.60 14.44 -0.28
CA TRP A 75 -5.51 15.42 -0.32
C TRP A 75 -4.23 14.87 0.29
N GLN A 76 -4.31 14.26 1.48
CA GLN A 76 -3.16 13.62 2.13
C GLN A 76 -2.54 12.54 1.25
N MET A 77 -3.37 11.63 0.71
CA MET A 77 -2.88 10.54 -0.13
C MET A 77 -2.23 11.07 -1.41
N HIS A 78 -2.89 12.03 -2.09
CA HIS A 78 -2.34 12.64 -3.28
C HIS A 78 -1.01 13.34 -3.01
N ARG A 79 -0.96 14.21 -1.99
CA ARG A 79 0.25 14.95 -1.64
C ARG A 79 1.38 14.01 -1.20
N GLY A 80 1.06 13.05 -0.34
CA GLY A 80 2.03 12.04 0.11
C GLY A 80 2.62 11.26 -1.06
N PHE A 81 1.77 10.75 -1.95
CA PHE A 81 2.19 9.98 -3.11
C PHE A 81 3.01 10.79 -4.12
N VAL A 82 2.51 11.98 -4.51
CA VAL A 82 3.19 12.83 -5.51
C VAL A 82 4.54 13.31 -4.98
N SER A 83 4.62 13.72 -3.71
CA SER A 83 5.89 14.14 -3.10
C SER A 83 6.89 12.97 -3.01
N ALA A 84 6.44 11.78 -2.59
CA ALA A 84 7.28 10.60 -2.56
C ALA A 84 7.78 10.21 -3.97
N LYS A 85 6.89 10.21 -4.96
CA LYS A 85 7.25 9.95 -6.35
C LYS A 85 8.32 10.93 -6.88
N GLN A 86 8.19 12.22 -6.55
CA GLN A 86 9.15 13.24 -6.98
C GLN A 86 10.52 13.09 -6.33
N ILE A 87 10.56 12.69 -5.05
CA ILE A 87 11.81 12.51 -4.31
C ILE A 87 12.52 11.23 -4.72
N PHE A 88 11.77 10.12 -4.84
CA PHE A 88 12.37 8.79 -4.97
C PHE A 88 12.39 8.24 -6.39
N GLY A 89 11.49 8.64 -7.28
CA GLY A 89 11.42 8.17 -8.67
C GLY A 89 11.37 6.64 -8.81
N PRO A 90 10.35 5.94 -8.28
CA PRO A 90 10.27 4.49 -8.40
C PRO A 90 10.13 4.05 -9.85
N GLU A 91 10.57 2.84 -10.19
CA GLU A 91 10.36 2.24 -11.52
C GLU A 91 8.98 1.58 -11.65
N VAL A 92 8.42 1.11 -10.54
CA VAL A 92 7.10 0.47 -10.47
C VAL A 92 6.44 0.74 -9.12
N VAL A 93 5.11 0.83 -9.12
CA VAL A 93 4.31 0.98 -7.89
C VAL A 93 3.34 -0.19 -7.79
N PHE A 94 3.33 -0.88 -6.66
CA PHE A 94 2.39 -1.94 -6.34
C PHE A 94 1.35 -1.44 -5.34
N PHE A 95 0.07 -1.64 -5.66
CA PHE A 95 -1.04 -1.45 -4.74
C PHE A 95 -1.55 -2.80 -4.28
N LEU A 96 -1.50 -3.05 -2.97
CA LEU A 96 -1.75 -4.37 -2.39
C LEU A 96 -3.24 -4.62 -2.02
N GLY A 97 -4.16 -3.91 -2.66
CA GLY A 97 -5.60 -4.09 -2.47
C GLY A 97 -6.23 -3.05 -1.55
N ASP A 98 -7.54 -3.21 -1.36
CA ASP A 98 -8.42 -2.29 -0.64
C ASP A 98 -8.24 -0.83 -1.08
N LEU A 99 -8.32 -0.64 -2.40
CA LEU A 99 -8.23 0.68 -3.02
C LEU A 99 -9.41 1.55 -2.62
N PHE A 100 -10.59 0.94 -2.52
CA PHE A 100 -11.87 1.57 -2.24
C PHE A 100 -12.43 1.07 -0.92
N ASP A 101 -13.00 1.95 -0.12
CA ASP A 101 -13.68 1.55 1.11
C ASP A 101 -15.05 0.88 0.83
N GLU A 102 -15.72 1.33 -0.22
CA GLU A 102 -17.09 0.94 -0.57
C GLU A 102 -17.22 0.24 -1.93
N GLY A 103 -16.13 -0.17 -2.57
CA GLY A 103 -16.15 -0.77 -3.91
C GLY A 103 -17.10 -1.96 -4.03
N LYS A 104 -17.18 -2.78 -2.98
CA LYS A 104 -18.08 -3.95 -2.88
C LYS A 104 -19.57 -3.61 -2.92
N TRP A 105 -19.96 -2.36 -2.62
CA TRP A 105 -21.34 -1.89 -2.56
C TRP A 105 -21.71 -0.84 -3.60
N SER A 106 -20.70 -0.23 -4.23
CA SER A 106 -20.89 0.88 -5.16
C SER A 106 -21.67 0.47 -6.40
N PRO A 107 -22.68 1.25 -6.81
CA PRO A 107 -23.29 1.12 -8.13
C PRO A 107 -22.24 1.33 -9.24
N PRO A 108 -22.54 0.90 -10.49
CA PRO A 108 -21.57 1.00 -11.59
C PRO A 108 -20.99 2.39 -11.82
N GLU A 109 -21.83 3.42 -11.82
CA GLU A 109 -21.41 4.81 -12.06
C GLU A 109 -20.51 5.34 -10.95
N GLU A 110 -20.87 5.09 -9.69
CA GLU A 110 -20.06 5.48 -8.54
C GLU A 110 -18.72 4.74 -8.53
N PHE A 111 -18.72 3.45 -8.86
CA PHE A 111 -17.49 2.67 -8.99
C PHE A 111 -16.56 3.26 -10.05
N SER A 112 -17.08 3.57 -11.24
CA SER A 112 -16.29 4.17 -12.33
C SER A 112 -15.70 5.53 -11.93
N SER A 113 -16.52 6.39 -11.31
CA SER A 113 -16.04 7.68 -10.78
C SER A 113 -14.95 7.50 -9.72
N THR A 114 -15.05 6.46 -8.89
CA THR A 114 -14.03 6.19 -7.86
C THR A 114 -12.74 5.66 -8.49
N VAL A 115 -12.82 4.88 -9.56
CA VAL A 115 -11.65 4.45 -10.35
C VAL A 115 -10.95 5.66 -10.98
N GLU A 116 -11.67 6.57 -11.61
CA GLU A 116 -11.10 7.81 -12.17
C GLU A 116 -10.42 8.66 -11.09
N ARG A 117 -11.06 8.78 -9.93
CA ARG A 117 -10.49 9.46 -8.76
C ARG A 117 -9.20 8.80 -8.29
N PHE A 118 -9.16 7.48 -8.22
CA PHE A 118 -7.95 6.71 -7.88
C PHE A 118 -6.79 7.03 -8.85
N HIS A 119 -7.05 7.00 -10.15
CA HIS A 119 -6.03 7.34 -11.14
C HIS A 119 -5.54 8.79 -11.03
N SER A 120 -6.42 9.72 -10.69
CA SER A 120 -6.08 11.13 -10.46
C SER A 120 -5.23 11.33 -9.20
N LEU A 121 -5.54 10.60 -8.12
CA LEU A 121 -4.80 10.70 -6.86
C LEU A 121 -3.41 10.07 -6.93
N PHE A 122 -3.27 9.01 -7.72
CA PHE A 122 -2.03 8.23 -7.88
C PHE A 122 -1.53 8.26 -9.34
N PRO A 123 -1.07 9.43 -9.84
CA PRO A 123 -0.65 9.61 -11.23
C PRO A 123 0.75 9.01 -11.48
N PHE A 124 0.80 7.73 -11.81
CA PHE A 124 2.03 6.98 -12.08
C PHE A 124 1.76 5.79 -13.00
N GLU A 125 2.73 5.44 -13.84
CA GLU A 125 2.75 4.19 -14.60
C GLU A 125 4.20 3.66 -14.70
N PRO A 126 4.43 2.34 -14.62
CA PRO A 126 3.41 1.31 -14.42
C PRO A 126 2.99 1.19 -12.94
N LYS A 127 1.67 1.11 -12.70
CA LYS A 127 1.12 0.73 -11.40
C LYS A 127 0.45 -0.63 -11.51
N ILE A 128 0.83 -1.53 -10.61
CA ILE A 128 0.38 -2.91 -10.58
C ILE A 128 -0.57 -3.08 -9.40
N ILE A 129 -1.80 -3.52 -9.68
CA ILE A 129 -2.89 -3.48 -8.73
C ILE A 129 -3.32 -4.90 -8.34
N LEU A 130 -3.44 -5.16 -7.04
CA LEU A 130 -4.14 -6.30 -6.47
C LEU A 130 -5.53 -5.88 -5.99
N VAL A 131 -6.40 -6.86 -5.89
CA VAL A 131 -7.75 -6.69 -5.37
C VAL A 131 -7.78 -7.00 -3.89
N GLY A 132 -8.55 -6.21 -3.11
CA GLY A 132 -8.85 -6.46 -1.72
C GLY A 132 -10.34 -6.74 -1.47
N ASN A 133 -10.68 -7.05 -0.25
CA ASN A 133 -12.06 -7.39 0.13
C ASN A 133 -13.00 -6.18 0.16
N HIS A 134 -12.51 -4.97 0.35
CA HIS A 134 -13.32 -3.77 0.23
C HIS A 134 -13.61 -3.40 -1.22
N ASP A 135 -12.79 -3.84 -2.16
CA ASP A 135 -12.99 -3.58 -3.60
C ASP A 135 -14.14 -4.40 -4.19
N ILE A 136 -14.24 -5.70 -3.85
CA ILE A 136 -15.22 -6.63 -4.46
C ILE A 136 -16.04 -7.46 -3.46
N GLY A 137 -15.71 -7.41 -2.18
CA GLY A 137 -16.34 -8.16 -1.09
C GLY A 137 -15.47 -9.29 -0.55
N PHE A 138 -15.79 -9.76 0.66
CA PHE A 138 -15.21 -11.00 1.18
C PHE A 138 -15.64 -12.19 0.32
N HIS A 139 -14.88 -13.27 0.36
CA HIS A 139 -15.06 -14.45 -0.45
C HIS A 139 -16.53 -14.88 -0.65
N TYR A 140 -17.31 -14.96 0.44
CA TYR A 140 -18.72 -15.34 0.41
C TYR A 140 -19.64 -14.36 -0.32
N SER A 141 -19.20 -13.12 -0.54
CA SER A 141 -19.97 -12.05 -1.17
C SER A 141 -19.43 -11.64 -2.55
N VAL A 142 -18.32 -12.26 -3.00
CA VAL A 142 -17.75 -12.04 -4.33
C VAL A 142 -18.69 -12.59 -5.39
N THR A 143 -19.04 -11.75 -6.36
CA THR A 143 -19.80 -12.18 -7.56
C THR A 143 -18.95 -12.05 -8.81
N GLY A 144 -19.27 -12.84 -9.85
CA GLY A 144 -18.60 -12.72 -11.14
C GLY A 144 -18.67 -11.31 -11.72
N TYR A 145 -19.77 -10.59 -11.48
CA TYR A 145 -19.94 -9.20 -11.88
C TYR A 145 -18.94 -8.26 -11.18
N LYS A 146 -18.87 -8.29 -9.85
CA LYS A 146 -17.96 -7.42 -9.08
C LYS A 146 -16.50 -7.65 -9.47
N ARG A 147 -16.13 -8.92 -9.61
CA ARG A 147 -14.78 -9.32 -9.99
C ARG A 147 -14.43 -8.87 -11.41
N LYS A 148 -15.32 -9.13 -12.38
CA LYS A 148 -15.15 -8.69 -13.77
C LYS A 148 -15.05 -7.18 -13.85
N ARG A 149 -15.94 -6.45 -13.14
CA ARG A 149 -15.95 -4.99 -13.09
C ARG A 149 -14.60 -4.42 -12.62
N PHE A 150 -14.06 -4.95 -11.53
CA PHE A 150 -12.77 -4.52 -11.00
C PHE A 150 -11.63 -4.79 -12.00
N TYR A 151 -11.55 -5.99 -12.52
CA TYR A 151 -10.48 -6.37 -13.44
C TYR A 151 -10.53 -5.57 -14.74
N THR A 152 -11.72 -5.35 -15.31
CA THR A 152 -11.89 -4.51 -16.50
C THR A 152 -11.49 -3.05 -16.24
N ALA A 153 -11.87 -2.49 -15.08
CA ALA A 153 -11.57 -1.11 -14.73
C ALA A 153 -10.06 -0.83 -14.59
N PHE A 154 -9.29 -1.85 -14.22
CA PHE A 154 -7.84 -1.74 -14.07
C PHE A 154 -7.04 -2.41 -15.20
N GLY A 155 -7.69 -2.76 -16.32
CA GLY A 155 -7.02 -3.36 -17.48
C GLY A 155 -6.36 -4.71 -17.16
N ILE A 156 -6.95 -5.49 -16.25
CA ILE A 156 -6.42 -6.81 -15.86
C ILE A 156 -7.06 -7.89 -16.73
N ASP A 157 -6.34 -8.35 -17.73
CA ASP A 157 -6.83 -9.35 -18.69
C ASP A 157 -6.86 -10.77 -18.11
N ASP A 158 -5.88 -11.13 -17.26
CA ASP A 158 -5.83 -12.44 -16.62
C ASP A 158 -6.76 -12.50 -15.42
N THR A 159 -7.94 -13.07 -15.65
CA THR A 159 -8.99 -13.23 -14.63
C THR A 159 -8.82 -14.47 -13.77
N SER A 160 -7.70 -15.20 -13.87
CA SER A 160 -7.46 -16.40 -13.04
C SER A 160 -7.30 -16.06 -11.55
N GLY A 161 -6.90 -14.81 -11.23
CA GLY A 161 -6.58 -14.39 -9.87
C GLY A 161 -5.11 -14.56 -9.49
N VAL A 162 -4.27 -15.06 -10.43
CA VAL A 162 -2.84 -15.21 -10.21
C VAL A 162 -2.10 -14.70 -11.44
N ARG A 163 -1.22 -13.72 -11.24
CA ARG A 163 -0.45 -13.10 -12.31
C ARG A 163 1.03 -13.09 -11.98
N ARG A 164 1.87 -13.18 -13.01
CA ARG A 164 3.30 -12.91 -12.89
C ARG A 164 3.59 -11.56 -13.55
N PHE A 165 4.28 -10.70 -12.85
CA PHE A 165 4.90 -9.48 -13.36
C PHE A 165 6.41 -9.61 -13.21
N SER A 166 7.16 -9.28 -14.25
CA SER A 166 8.63 -9.42 -14.25
C SER A 166 9.25 -8.15 -14.80
N ILE A 167 10.29 -7.68 -14.13
CA ILE A 167 11.09 -6.52 -14.54
C ILE A 167 12.54 -6.79 -14.16
N LYS A 168 13.48 -6.63 -15.12
CA LYS A 168 14.92 -6.84 -14.91
C LYS A 168 15.22 -8.18 -14.19
N ASN A 169 14.60 -9.27 -14.63
CA ASN A 169 14.71 -10.60 -14.03
C ASN A 169 14.25 -10.73 -12.57
N VAL A 170 13.59 -9.70 -12.01
CA VAL A 170 12.89 -9.80 -10.73
C VAL A 170 11.45 -10.21 -11.00
N HIS A 171 10.98 -11.30 -10.36
CA HIS A 171 9.65 -11.87 -10.58
C HIS A 171 8.74 -11.60 -9.40
N PHE A 172 7.63 -10.94 -9.65
CA PHE A 172 6.55 -10.70 -8.69
C PHE A 172 5.37 -11.58 -9.06
N ILE A 173 4.91 -12.37 -8.10
CA ILE A 173 3.73 -13.22 -8.24
C ILE A 173 2.59 -12.58 -7.44
N LEU A 174 1.56 -12.15 -8.14
CA LEU A 174 0.39 -11.49 -7.57
C LEU A 174 -0.71 -12.51 -7.39
N VAL A 175 -1.24 -12.63 -6.18
CA VAL A 175 -2.29 -13.61 -5.84
C VAL A 175 -3.50 -12.88 -5.26
N ASP A 176 -4.67 -13.12 -5.86
CA ASP A 176 -5.96 -12.75 -5.30
C ASP A 176 -6.24 -13.62 -4.06
N SER A 177 -6.07 -13.05 -2.88
CA SER A 177 -6.23 -13.73 -1.59
C SER A 177 -7.62 -14.32 -1.40
N LEU A 178 -8.65 -13.67 -1.98
CA LEU A 178 -10.03 -14.14 -1.91
C LEU A 178 -10.23 -15.44 -2.67
N ALA A 179 -9.36 -15.76 -3.64
CA ALA A 179 -9.37 -17.01 -4.39
C ALA A 179 -8.63 -18.16 -3.67
N MET A 180 -8.05 -17.90 -2.49
CA MET A 180 -7.25 -18.89 -1.74
C MET A 180 -8.02 -19.54 -0.58
N HIS A 181 -9.36 -19.66 -0.66
CA HIS A 181 -10.18 -20.28 0.38
C HIS A 181 -10.15 -21.81 0.41
N GLY A 182 -9.69 -22.46 -0.67
CA GLY A 182 -9.54 -23.91 -0.75
C GLY A 182 -10.84 -24.70 -0.96
N ASP A 183 -11.96 -24.03 -1.20
CA ASP A 183 -13.30 -24.63 -1.36
C ASP A 183 -13.69 -24.93 -2.83
N GLN A 184 -12.72 -24.81 -3.75
CA GLN A 184 -12.91 -25.03 -5.18
C GLN A 184 -14.00 -24.16 -5.82
N CYS A 185 -14.26 -22.99 -5.28
CA CYS A 185 -15.22 -22.04 -5.83
C CYS A 185 -14.91 -21.71 -7.31
N TYR A 186 -15.87 -21.11 -8.03
CA TYR A 186 -15.74 -20.84 -9.47
C TYR A 186 -14.52 -20.00 -9.85
N PHE A 187 -13.99 -19.16 -8.95
CA PHE A 187 -12.76 -18.39 -9.16
C PHE A 187 -11.57 -18.94 -8.37
N CYS A 188 -11.80 -19.81 -7.37
CA CYS A 188 -10.74 -20.46 -6.60
C CYS A 188 -10.04 -21.55 -7.42
N ALA A 189 -10.78 -22.41 -8.10
CA ALA A 189 -10.20 -23.47 -8.91
C ALA A 189 -9.29 -22.97 -10.04
N PRO A 190 -9.65 -21.93 -10.81
CA PRO A 190 -8.73 -21.31 -11.77
C PRO A 190 -7.47 -20.74 -11.13
N ALA A 191 -7.58 -20.07 -9.96
CA ALA A 191 -6.45 -19.53 -9.25
C ALA A 191 -5.47 -20.61 -8.80
N MET A 192 -5.97 -21.67 -8.16
CA MET A 192 -5.15 -22.81 -7.72
C MET A 192 -4.45 -23.50 -8.90
N LYS A 193 -5.14 -23.66 -10.04
CA LYS A 193 -4.54 -24.16 -11.27
C LYS A 193 -3.42 -23.24 -11.79
N LYS A 194 -3.66 -21.93 -11.76
CA LYS A 194 -2.68 -20.94 -12.24
C LYS A 194 -1.45 -20.87 -11.34
N VAL A 195 -1.59 -21.01 -10.02
CA VAL A 195 -0.45 -21.13 -9.10
C VAL A 195 0.49 -22.26 -9.54
N LYS A 196 -0.07 -23.46 -9.85
CA LYS A 196 0.72 -24.60 -10.34
C LYS A 196 1.40 -24.31 -11.69
N VAL A 197 0.70 -23.61 -12.60
CA VAL A 197 1.28 -23.20 -13.89
C VAL A 197 2.46 -22.24 -13.67
N VAL A 198 2.29 -21.22 -12.84
CA VAL A 198 3.35 -20.26 -12.51
C VAL A 198 4.54 -20.96 -11.85
N SER A 199 4.28 -21.86 -10.90
CA SER A 199 5.34 -22.66 -10.25
C SER A 199 6.11 -23.49 -11.27
N LYS A 200 5.41 -24.16 -12.22
CA LYS A 200 6.07 -24.90 -13.28
C LYS A 200 6.90 -24.01 -14.20
N GLN A 201 6.38 -22.82 -14.51
CA GLN A 201 7.14 -21.82 -15.27
C GLN A 201 8.45 -21.45 -14.56
N LEU A 202 8.38 -21.08 -13.27
CA LEU A 202 9.57 -20.76 -12.47
C LEU A 202 10.56 -21.92 -12.39
N HIS A 203 10.06 -23.14 -12.21
CA HIS A 203 10.90 -24.34 -12.22
C HIS A 203 11.64 -24.50 -13.55
N CYS A 204 10.94 -24.33 -14.65
CA CYS A 204 11.56 -24.44 -15.98
C CYS A 204 12.57 -23.32 -16.28
N MET A 205 12.31 -22.10 -15.83
CA MET A 205 13.30 -21.02 -15.93
C MET A 205 14.58 -21.36 -15.16
N LYS A 206 14.45 -22.04 -14.02
CA LYS A 206 15.57 -22.44 -13.17
C LYS A 206 16.38 -23.60 -13.74
N TYR A 207 15.73 -24.64 -14.24
CA TYR A 207 16.38 -25.91 -14.56
C TYR A 207 16.54 -26.19 -16.06
N LYS A 208 15.87 -25.41 -16.94
CA LYS A 208 15.95 -25.52 -18.43
C LYS A 208 15.83 -26.96 -18.92
N SER A 209 14.90 -27.75 -18.33
CA SER A 209 14.73 -29.18 -18.65
C SER A 209 13.95 -29.40 -19.94
N ASP A 210 14.16 -30.54 -20.62
CA ASP A 210 13.46 -30.93 -21.87
C ASP A 210 11.93 -30.97 -21.75
N GLN A 211 11.39 -31.11 -20.53
CA GLN A 211 9.95 -31.07 -20.25
C GLN A 211 9.36 -29.66 -20.37
N CYS A 212 10.20 -28.65 -20.59
CA CYS A 212 9.83 -27.23 -20.61
C CYS A 212 9.55 -26.69 -22.02
N ASP A 213 9.84 -27.43 -23.09
CA ASP A 213 9.72 -26.99 -24.50
C ASP A 213 8.31 -26.59 -24.96
N LYS A 214 7.29 -26.98 -24.23
CA LYS A 214 5.87 -26.66 -24.55
C LYS A 214 5.33 -25.43 -23.82
N LEU A 215 6.13 -24.80 -22.99
CA LEU A 215 5.72 -23.63 -22.22
C LEU A 215 6.35 -22.39 -22.85
N THR A 216 5.54 -21.48 -23.37
CA THR A 216 5.98 -20.18 -23.88
C THR A 216 6.58 -19.37 -22.72
N TYR A 217 7.91 -19.26 -22.65
CA TYR A 217 8.60 -18.40 -21.70
C TYR A 217 8.95 -17.07 -22.37
N PRO A 218 8.75 -15.93 -21.69
CA PRO A 218 9.54 -14.77 -22.02
C PRO A 218 11.04 -15.08 -21.73
N ASP A 219 11.94 -14.54 -22.53
CA ASP A 219 13.39 -14.60 -22.31
C ASP A 219 13.74 -13.84 -21.01
N ALA A 220 13.53 -14.49 -19.87
CA ALA A 220 13.84 -13.96 -18.55
C ALA A 220 14.61 -15.01 -17.77
N GLU A 221 15.65 -14.58 -17.10
CA GLU A 221 16.41 -15.44 -16.20
C GLU A 221 15.63 -15.72 -14.92
N TYR A 222 15.89 -16.87 -14.31
CA TYR A 222 15.25 -17.23 -13.06
C TYR A 222 15.72 -16.34 -11.91
N SER A 223 14.78 -15.84 -11.13
CA SER A 223 15.02 -15.40 -9.77
C SER A 223 13.97 -15.99 -8.83
N ARG A 224 14.33 -16.19 -7.57
CA ARG A 224 13.37 -16.62 -6.56
C ARG A 224 12.31 -15.51 -6.40
N PRO A 225 10.99 -15.81 -6.59
CA PRO A 225 9.99 -14.77 -6.73
C PRO A 225 9.64 -14.04 -5.42
N ILE A 226 9.02 -12.88 -5.56
CA ILE A 226 8.35 -12.13 -4.49
C ILE A 226 6.86 -12.41 -4.62
N LEU A 227 6.21 -12.82 -3.52
CA LEU A 227 4.77 -13.05 -3.46
C LEU A 227 4.08 -11.78 -2.97
N LEU A 228 3.11 -11.31 -3.74
CA LEU A 228 2.28 -10.15 -3.41
C LEU A 228 0.83 -10.58 -3.28
N GLN A 229 0.18 -10.22 -2.19
CA GLN A 229 -1.21 -10.55 -1.93
C GLN A 229 -1.84 -9.51 -1.01
N HIS A 230 -3.18 -9.52 -0.89
CA HIS A 230 -3.85 -8.57 0.01
C HIS A 230 -3.90 -9.12 1.44
N PHE A 231 -4.50 -10.29 1.69
CA PHE A 231 -4.50 -10.89 3.02
C PHE A 231 -3.10 -11.38 3.39
N PRO A 232 -2.67 -11.19 4.64
CA PRO A 232 -1.44 -11.81 5.11
C PRO A 232 -1.53 -13.34 5.09
N LEU A 233 -0.39 -14.00 5.07
CA LEU A 233 -0.29 -15.42 5.33
C LEU A 233 -0.80 -15.72 6.74
N PHE A 234 -1.12 -17.00 6.99
CA PHE A 234 -1.62 -17.43 8.31
C PHE A 234 -0.64 -17.08 9.42
N ARG A 235 -1.17 -16.39 10.42
CA ARG A 235 -0.56 -16.20 11.74
C ARG A 235 -1.66 -16.20 12.79
N LYS A 236 -1.30 -16.58 14.02
CA LYS A 236 -2.26 -16.71 15.10
C LYS A 236 -2.82 -15.35 15.56
N ASN A 237 -1.97 -14.35 15.61
CA ASN A 237 -2.24 -12.99 16.03
C ASN A 237 -1.02 -12.10 15.68
N ASP A 238 -0.95 -10.87 16.19
CA ASP A 238 0.15 -9.95 15.96
C ASP A 238 1.23 -9.92 17.06
N GLU A 239 1.21 -10.86 18.03
CA GLU A 239 2.20 -10.90 19.11
C GLU A 239 3.63 -11.17 18.59
N GLU A 240 3.75 -11.94 17.51
CA GLU A 240 5.05 -12.27 16.89
C GLU A 240 5.61 -11.17 15.99
N CYS A 241 4.83 -10.08 15.74
CA CYS A 241 5.29 -8.99 14.90
C CYS A 241 6.47 -8.25 15.56
N HIS A 242 7.51 -7.97 14.79
CA HIS A 242 8.60 -7.11 15.25
C HIS A 242 8.10 -5.75 15.69
N ASP A 243 8.73 -5.16 16.71
CA ASP A 243 8.38 -3.83 17.22
C ASP A 243 8.88 -2.73 16.29
N ASP A 244 8.08 -2.45 15.27
CA ASP A 244 8.26 -1.34 14.32
C ASP A 244 7.31 -0.18 14.67
N PRO A 245 7.57 1.06 14.23
CA PRO A 245 6.70 2.20 14.53
C PRO A 245 5.27 2.11 13.98
N ASP A 246 5.00 1.18 13.07
CA ASP A 246 3.71 0.96 12.43
C ASP A 246 2.96 -0.29 12.90
N VAL A 247 3.49 -1.01 13.89
CA VAL A 247 2.77 -2.16 14.48
C VAL A 247 1.61 -1.67 15.36
N LEU A 248 0.73 -2.59 15.66
CA LEU A 248 -0.34 -2.39 16.64
C LEU A 248 0.29 -2.27 18.04
N THR A 249 0.05 -1.15 18.73
CA THR A 249 0.73 -0.85 20.00
C THR A 249 0.03 -1.40 21.23
N ASP A 250 -1.31 -1.60 21.16
CA ASP A 250 -2.08 -2.15 22.29
C ASP A 250 -1.83 -3.67 22.41
N PRO A 251 -1.24 -4.15 23.52
CA PRO A 251 -0.99 -5.57 23.72
C PRO A 251 -2.25 -6.43 23.68
N LYS A 252 -3.39 -5.90 24.12
CA LYS A 252 -4.68 -6.62 24.08
C LYS A 252 -5.17 -6.81 22.65
N GLU A 253 -5.01 -5.81 21.81
CA GLU A 253 -5.33 -5.92 20.39
C GLU A 253 -4.36 -6.86 19.66
N ARG A 254 -3.05 -6.81 19.99
CA ARG A 254 -2.04 -7.71 19.40
C ARG A 254 -2.30 -9.19 19.73
N SER A 255 -2.82 -9.48 20.90
CA SER A 255 -3.10 -10.86 21.36
C SER A 255 -4.43 -11.43 20.85
N LYS A 256 -5.28 -10.63 20.21
CA LYS A 256 -6.53 -11.12 19.63
C LYS A 256 -6.25 -12.16 18.55
N PRO A 257 -6.85 -13.38 18.68
CA PRO A 257 -6.69 -14.38 17.63
C PRO A 257 -7.25 -13.90 16.30
N PHE A 258 -6.49 -14.14 15.23
CA PHE A 258 -6.97 -13.90 13.86
C PHE A 258 -7.95 -14.99 13.48
N GLU A 259 -9.00 -14.59 12.77
CA GLU A 259 -9.95 -15.48 12.12
C GLU A 259 -9.43 -15.82 10.72
N PRO A 260 -9.03 -17.10 10.46
CA PRO A 260 -8.57 -17.51 9.13
C PRO A 260 -9.64 -17.26 8.06
N LYS A 261 -9.20 -16.80 6.87
CA LYS A 261 -10.05 -16.42 5.73
C LYS A 261 -10.78 -15.08 5.88
N PHE A 262 -10.62 -14.41 7.04
CA PHE A 262 -11.12 -13.04 7.29
C PHE A 262 -9.98 -12.09 7.58
N ASP A 263 -9.13 -12.40 8.55
CA ASP A 263 -8.00 -11.54 8.93
C ASP A 263 -6.69 -11.95 8.24
N CYS A 264 -6.59 -13.23 7.87
CA CYS A 264 -5.43 -13.82 7.19
C CYS A 264 -5.85 -15.02 6.34
N LEU A 265 -4.94 -15.55 5.53
CA LEU A 265 -5.19 -16.83 4.84
C LEU A 265 -5.33 -17.99 5.84
N SER A 266 -5.93 -19.10 5.40
CA SER A 266 -5.90 -20.33 6.18
C SER A 266 -4.48 -20.93 6.22
N GLN A 267 -4.21 -21.76 7.22
CA GLN A 267 -2.93 -22.46 7.32
C GLN A 267 -2.63 -23.31 6.08
N ASP A 268 -3.64 -24.04 5.58
CA ASP A 268 -3.49 -24.89 4.39
C ASP A 268 -3.14 -24.07 3.15
N SER A 269 -3.81 -22.90 2.96
CA SER A 269 -3.54 -22.03 1.82
C SER A 269 -2.17 -21.37 1.93
N THR A 270 -1.75 -21.02 3.13
CA THR A 270 -0.41 -20.48 3.39
C THR A 270 0.66 -21.52 3.06
N GLU A 271 0.53 -22.73 3.58
CA GLU A 271 1.46 -23.82 3.28
C GLU A 271 1.49 -24.14 1.77
N TYR A 272 0.31 -24.19 1.13
CA TYR A 272 0.22 -24.41 -0.31
C TYR A 272 0.97 -23.34 -1.12
N LEU A 273 0.76 -22.07 -0.83
CA LEU A 273 1.44 -20.97 -1.54
C LEU A 273 2.95 -20.99 -1.30
N LEU A 274 3.37 -21.12 -0.05
CA LEU A 274 4.78 -21.14 0.32
C LEU A 274 5.52 -22.31 -0.32
N GLU A 275 4.99 -23.52 -0.28
CA GLU A 275 5.64 -24.69 -0.84
C GLU A 275 5.60 -24.75 -2.37
N THR A 276 4.52 -24.24 -2.99
CA THR A 276 4.36 -24.27 -4.44
C THR A 276 5.13 -23.15 -5.16
N ILE A 277 5.08 -21.92 -4.62
CA ILE A 277 5.75 -20.76 -5.23
C ILE A 277 7.18 -20.62 -4.74
N ARG A 278 7.45 -20.96 -3.47
CA ARG A 278 8.74 -20.83 -2.80
C ARG A 278 9.31 -19.40 -2.87
N PRO A 279 8.53 -18.39 -2.44
CA PRO A 279 8.96 -17.01 -2.55
C PRO A 279 10.14 -16.73 -1.62
N ARG A 280 10.96 -15.70 -1.97
CA ARG A 280 12.01 -15.18 -1.09
C ARG A 280 11.51 -14.10 -0.14
N LEU A 281 10.36 -13.51 -0.45
CA LEU A 281 9.68 -12.45 0.30
C LEU A 281 8.19 -12.52 0.04
N VAL A 282 7.39 -12.19 1.05
CA VAL A 282 5.94 -11.98 0.91
C VAL A 282 5.61 -10.56 1.36
N LEU A 283 4.77 -9.86 0.59
CA LEU A 283 4.20 -8.58 0.97
C LEU A 283 2.68 -8.66 0.92
N SER A 284 2.06 -8.23 2.00
CA SER A 284 0.60 -8.24 2.19
C SER A 284 0.10 -6.91 2.75
N GLY A 285 -1.22 -6.70 2.72
CA GLY A 285 -1.90 -5.54 3.30
C GLY A 285 -2.93 -5.96 4.35
N HIS A 286 -4.16 -5.41 4.24
CA HIS A 286 -5.37 -5.81 4.93
C HIS A 286 -5.47 -5.45 6.41
N THR A 287 -4.46 -5.72 7.21
CA THR A 287 -4.48 -5.48 8.67
C THR A 287 -4.35 -4.02 9.04
N HIS A 288 -4.07 -3.14 8.09
CA HIS A 288 -3.80 -1.71 8.26
C HIS A 288 -2.59 -1.39 9.13
N HIS A 289 -1.99 -2.36 9.79
CA HIS A 289 -0.80 -2.24 10.64
C HIS A 289 0.37 -2.98 10.03
N GLY A 290 1.59 -2.47 10.30
CA GLY A 290 2.79 -3.16 9.91
C GLY A 290 3.02 -4.39 10.75
N CYS A 291 3.48 -5.46 10.12
CA CYS A 291 3.94 -6.66 10.81
C CYS A 291 5.08 -7.28 10.02
N ARG A 292 6.15 -7.69 10.70
CA ARG A 292 7.22 -8.47 10.10
C ARG A 292 7.35 -9.78 10.84
N ILE A 293 7.15 -10.89 10.13
CA ILE A 293 7.29 -12.24 10.68
C ILE A 293 8.10 -13.11 9.73
N LEU A 294 8.48 -14.30 10.21
CA LEU A 294 9.32 -15.22 9.48
C LEU A 294 8.65 -16.59 9.38
N HIS A 295 8.20 -16.95 8.20
CA HIS A 295 7.65 -18.27 7.92
C HIS A 295 8.75 -19.30 7.68
N THR A 296 8.47 -20.56 7.96
CA THR A 296 9.40 -21.67 7.75
C THR A 296 8.78 -22.68 6.78
N LEU A 297 9.47 -22.99 5.69
CA LEU A 297 9.09 -24.02 4.74
C LEU A 297 9.42 -25.41 5.31
N LYS A 298 8.87 -26.47 4.71
CA LYS A 298 9.09 -27.86 5.13
C LYS A 298 10.56 -28.29 5.10
N ASP A 299 11.37 -27.70 4.23
CA ASP A 299 12.81 -27.93 4.14
C ASP A 299 13.65 -27.06 5.09
N GLY A 300 13.00 -26.29 5.96
CA GLY A 300 13.65 -25.39 6.91
C GLY A 300 14.02 -24.01 6.36
N ALA A 301 13.83 -23.74 5.07
CA ALA A 301 14.10 -22.43 4.50
C ALA A 301 13.18 -21.37 5.09
N LYS A 302 13.73 -20.18 5.32
CA LYS A 302 12.98 -19.06 5.91
C LYS A 302 12.47 -18.11 4.82
N VAL A 303 11.24 -17.62 5.03
CA VAL A 303 10.58 -16.66 4.14
C VAL A 303 10.04 -15.51 4.98
N PRO A 304 10.60 -14.31 4.89
CA PRO A 304 10.06 -13.15 5.58
C PRO A 304 8.76 -12.70 4.92
N GLU A 305 7.80 -12.31 5.75
CA GLU A 305 6.60 -11.59 5.34
C GLU A 305 6.56 -10.22 5.99
N TRP A 306 6.20 -9.20 5.20
CA TRP A 306 5.89 -7.87 5.66
C TRP A 306 4.44 -7.53 5.34
N SER A 307 3.60 -7.36 6.37
CA SER A 307 2.32 -6.70 6.21
C SER A 307 2.56 -5.20 6.13
N VAL A 308 2.09 -4.60 5.04
CA VAL A 308 2.25 -3.18 4.73
C VAL A 308 1.12 -2.41 5.37
N ALA A 309 1.44 -1.45 6.23
CA ALA A 309 0.44 -0.63 6.89
C ALA A 309 -0.28 0.31 5.90
N SER A 310 -1.49 0.73 6.26
CA SER A 310 -2.33 1.58 5.41
C SER A 310 -1.66 2.90 5.04
N PHE A 311 -1.87 3.31 3.79
CA PHE A 311 -1.39 4.57 3.21
C PHE A 311 -2.29 5.78 3.53
N SER A 312 -3.33 5.61 4.30
CA SER A 312 -4.35 6.63 4.54
C SER A 312 -4.50 7.01 6.02
N TRP A 313 -4.64 8.30 6.30
CA TRP A 313 -5.07 8.79 7.61
C TRP A 313 -6.43 8.26 8.06
N ARG A 314 -7.20 7.66 7.15
CA ARG A 314 -8.44 6.97 7.52
C ARG A 314 -8.20 5.86 8.54
N ASN A 315 -7.15 5.10 8.35
CA ASN A 315 -6.88 3.90 9.13
C ASN A 315 -5.72 4.10 10.12
N ARG A 316 -4.85 5.08 9.85
CA ARG A 316 -3.63 5.29 10.65
C ARG A 316 -3.25 6.75 10.75
N ASN A 317 -2.74 7.12 11.94
CA ASN A 317 -2.15 8.45 12.16
C ASN A 317 -0.82 8.65 11.38
N ASN A 318 -0.08 7.56 11.12
CA ASN A 318 1.23 7.55 10.46
C ASN A 318 1.23 6.65 9.21
N PRO A 319 0.63 7.06 8.09
CA PRO A 319 0.64 6.27 6.86
C PRO A 319 2.06 5.98 6.39
N VAL A 320 2.24 4.88 5.63
CA VAL A 320 3.57 4.42 5.22
C VAL A 320 3.59 4.02 3.74
N ILE A 321 4.76 4.18 3.12
CA ILE A 321 5.15 3.55 1.86
C ILE A 321 6.31 2.61 2.16
N ILE A 322 6.30 1.40 1.64
CA ILE A 322 7.49 0.56 1.63
C ILE A 322 8.31 0.89 0.38
N LEU A 323 9.56 1.23 0.59
CA LEU A 323 10.57 1.37 -0.45
C LEU A 323 11.31 0.04 -0.57
N GLY A 324 11.29 -0.58 -1.73
CA GLY A 324 11.97 -1.83 -1.98
C GLY A 324 13.00 -1.72 -3.10
N THR A 325 14.23 -2.14 -2.83
CA THR A 325 15.29 -2.30 -3.83
C THR A 325 15.52 -3.77 -4.06
N PHE A 326 15.44 -4.21 -5.31
CA PHE A 326 15.49 -5.61 -5.69
C PHE A 326 16.53 -5.83 -6.78
N THR A 327 17.24 -6.94 -6.71
CA THR A 327 17.99 -7.54 -7.82
C THR A 327 17.50 -8.96 -8.06
N GLN A 328 18.10 -9.66 -9.00
CA GLN A 328 17.80 -11.07 -9.25
C GLN A 328 17.92 -11.92 -7.98
N ASP A 329 18.91 -11.66 -7.13
CA ASP A 329 19.27 -12.50 -5.99
C ASP A 329 18.91 -11.88 -4.63
N GLU A 330 18.93 -10.54 -4.51
CA GLU A 330 18.80 -9.84 -3.23
C GLU A 330 17.60 -8.91 -3.21
N PHE A 331 17.17 -8.56 -2.01
CA PHE A 331 16.21 -7.48 -1.78
C PHE A 331 16.49 -6.81 -0.45
N VAL A 332 16.19 -5.53 -0.37
CA VAL A 332 16.14 -4.78 0.89
C VAL A 332 14.90 -3.90 0.88
N LEU A 333 14.24 -3.81 2.04
CA LEU A 333 13.04 -3.00 2.24
C LEU A 333 13.27 -1.96 3.32
N SER A 334 12.71 -0.79 3.15
CA SER A 334 12.62 0.23 4.19
C SER A 334 11.21 0.82 4.27
N LYS A 335 10.82 1.27 5.47
CA LYS A 335 9.56 1.95 5.73
C LYS A 335 9.77 3.45 5.64
N CYS A 336 9.01 4.12 4.79
CA CYS A 336 9.00 5.56 4.69
C CYS A 336 7.66 6.09 5.17
N PHE A 337 7.67 6.77 6.30
CA PHE A 337 6.46 7.30 6.93
C PHE A 337 6.08 8.65 6.32
N LEU A 338 4.79 8.88 6.20
CA LEU A 338 4.21 10.18 5.85
C LEU A 338 3.99 11.02 7.11
N PRO A 339 3.68 12.32 6.97
CA PRO A 339 3.34 13.15 8.12
C PRO A 339 2.25 12.53 8.98
N HIS A 340 2.40 12.59 10.29
CA HIS A 340 1.36 12.19 11.24
C HIS A 340 0.18 13.15 11.14
N GLU A 341 -1.04 12.62 11.10
CA GLU A 341 -2.25 13.43 11.10
C GLU A 341 -2.32 14.35 12.31
N SER A 342 -2.02 13.82 13.49
CA SER A 342 -1.98 14.57 14.74
C SER A 342 -0.94 15.71 14.73
N THR A 343 0.21 15.51 14.08
CA THR A 343 1.23 16.56 13.95
C THR A 343 0.70 17.71 13.10
N VAL A 344 0.09 17.44 11.96
CA VAL A 344 -0.50 18.47 11.09
C VAL A 344 -1.58 19.26 11.83
N LEU A 345 -2.47 18.56 12.56
CA LEU A 345 -3.51 19.20 13.37
C LEU A 345 -2.93 20.09 14.48
N ASN A 346 -1.92 19.61 15.20
CA ASN A 346 -1.28 20.36 16.28
C ASN A 346 -0.57 21.62 15.74
N ILE A 347 0.05 21.54 14.55
CA ILE A 347 0.67 22.71 13.91
C ILE A 347 -0.40 23.74 13.53
N TYR A 348 -1.56 23.31 12.99
CA TYR A 348 -2.66 24.22 12.73
C TYR A 348 -3.20 24.88 14.01
N ILE A 349 -3.45 24.11 15.06
CA ILE A 349 -3.95 24.64 16.35
C ILE A 349 -2.95 25.64 16.93
N GLY A 350 -1.68 25.28 17.02
CA GLY A 350 -0.63 26.15 17.54
C GLY A 350 -0.43 27.40 16.69
N GLY A 351 -0.38 27.26 15.37
CA GLY A 351 -0.22 28.37 14.43
C GLY A 351 -1.39 29.35 14.48
N ILE A 352 -2.63 28.86 14.46
CA ILE A 352 -3.83 29.71 14.58
C ILE A 352 -3.84 30.44 15.92
N THR A 353 -3.48 29.75 17.01
CA THR A 353 -3.39 30.37 18.35
C THR A 353 -2.39 31.50 18.36
N LEU A 354 -1.17 31.29 17.84
CA LEU A 354 -0.12 32.32 17.79
C LEU A 354 -0.53 33.52 16.91
N ILE A 355 -1.14 33.27 15.74
CA ILE A 355 -1.65 34.31 14.85
C ILE A 355 -2.74 35.14 15.55
N THR A 356 -3.64 34.48 16.28
CA THR A 356 -4.72 35.13 17.04
C THR A 356 -4.16 36.04 18.16
N VAL A 357 -3.21 35.53 18.94
CA VAL A 357 -2.51 36.30 19.99
C VAL A 357 -1.81 37.51 19.38
N TYR A 358 -1.09 37.32 18.28
CA TYR A 358 -0.44 38.40 17.55
C TYR A 358 -1.46 39.47 17.11
N ALA A 359 -2.58 39.07 16.54
CA ALA A 359 -3.66 39.96 16.09
C ALA A 359 -4.26 40.76 17.26
N ILE A 360 -4.47 40.16 18.43
CA ILE A 360 -4.99 40.82 19.64
C ILE A 360 -3.99 41.86 20.15
N ILE A 361 -2.71 41.47 20.28
CA ILE A 361 -1.66 42.37 20.81
C ILE A 361 -1.48 43.58 19.90
N THR A 362 -1.40 43.38 18.60
CA THR A 362 -1.21 44.46 17.63
C THR A 362 -2.42 45.40 17.59
N ARG A 363 -3.65 44.87 17.72
CA ARG A 363 -4.88 45.65 17.82
C ARG A 363 -4.91 46.50 19.09
N ARG A 364 -4.47 45.96 20.24
CA ARG A 364 -4.39 46.72 21.53
C ARG A 364 -3.37 47.84 21.46
N LYS A 365 -2.18 47.60 20.85
CA LYS A 365 -1.15 48.65 20.68
C LYS A 365 -1.64 49.76 19.75
N PHE A 366 -2.39 49.47 18.74
CA PHE A 366 -2.99 50.44 17.82
C PHE A 366 -4.03 51.34 18.52
N ARG A 367 -4.92 50.72 19.34
CA ARG A 367 -5.94 51.46 20.10
C ARG A 367 -5.36 52.41 21.18
N ARG A 368 -4.16 52.15 21.65
CA ARG A 368 -3.49 53.01 22.66
C ARG A 368 -2.72 54.19 22.05
N ARG A 369 -2.56 54.19 20.71
CA ARG A 369 -1.85 55.28 19.99
C ARG A 369 -2.80 56.31 19.38
N PHE A 370 -4.07 56.09 19.47
CA PHE A 370 -5.16 56.97 19.07
C PHE A 370 -6.17 57.12 20.23
#